data_e48d3a4be01258f4833063a25c7d47ab
#
_entry.id   e48d3a4be01258f4833063a25c7d47ab
#
_cell.length_a   1.000
_cell.length_b   1.000
_cell.length_c   1.000
_cell.angle_alpha   90.00
_cell.angle_beta   90.00
_cell.angle_gamma   90.00
#
_symmetry.space_group_name_H-M   'P 1'
#
loop_
_entity.id
_entity.type
_entity.pdbx_description
1 polymer ?
#
loop_
_entity_poly.entity_id
_entity_poly.type
_entity_poly.pdbx_seq_one_letter_code
_entity_poly.pdbx_strand_id
1 'polypeptide(L)'
;MHEQSKIYQNIKDGKLDTALKDLFENIEENPAIVENYINAGIVLSDVGEIEKAERFFQKALTIEPENGAVYYNLANIYYNEERYNEAIKLYQTALQYEIAKKDCNYMIGMSFNQLGAFKEALPFLMTAAEMDDDRDLEVQFQYGLVLCQLEMFDEAIKQLNKVLSIDSQHVDGIYNLGLATYMKNEDLDEAIAYFEQAISIDEKHLLSQHALKTFKTMKEEE
;
A
#
# COMPACT_ATOMS: atom_id res chain seq x y z
N MET A 1 -29.47 14.71 6.41
CA MET A 1 -28.15 15.21 6.91
C MET A 1 -27.81 14.74 8.33
N HIS A 2 -28.72 14.76 9.32
CA HIS A 2 -28.38 14.32 10.70
C HIS A 2 -28.12 12.81 10.84
N GLU A 3 -28.79 11.97 10.10
CA GLU A 3 -28.75 10.51 10.24
C GLU A 3 -27.46 9.91 9.63
N GLN A 4 -27.06 10.30 8.43
CA GLN A 4 -25.78 9.93 7.84
C GLN A 4 -24.60 10.36 8.73
N SER A 5 -24.67 11.56 9.32
CA SER A 5 -23.63 12.02 10.26
C SER A 5 -23.51 11.12 11.51
N LYS A 6 -24.63 10.56 12.00
CA LYS A 6 -24.66 9.63 13.13
C LYS A 6 -24.02 8.28 12.75
N ILE A 7 -24.33 7.76 11.56
CA ILE A 7 -23.73 6.51 11.05
C ILE A 7 -22.22 6.64 10.93
N TYR A 8 -21.74 7.71 10.28
CA TYR A 8 -20.32 8.02 10.19
C TYR A 8 -19.65 8.10 11.57
N GLN A 9 -20.30 8.73 12.54
CA GLN A 9 -19.78 8.83 13.91
C GLN A 9 -19.72 7.45 14.58
N ASN A 10 -20.74 6.60 14.40
CA ASN A 10 -20.76 5.24 14.94
C ASN A 10 -19.63 4.38 14.33
N ILE A 11 -19.38 4.49 13.02
CA ILE A 11 -18.26 3.81 12.35
C ILE A 11 -16.93 4.28 12.95
N LYS A 12 -16.73 5.58 13.07
CA LYS A 12 -15.51 6.18 13.61
C LYS A 12 -15.26 5.80 15.08
N ASP A 13 -16.34 5.65 15.85
CA ASP A 13 -16.27 5.24 17.27
C ASP A 13 -16.12 3.71 17.44
N GLY A 14 -16.04 2.94 16.34
CA GLY A 14 -15.95 1.48 16.37
C GLY A 14 -17.25 0.77 16.77
N LYS A 15 -18.39 1.48 16.77
CA LYS A 15 -19.71 0.91 17.10
C LYS A 15 -20.34 0.28 15.84
N LEU A 16 -19.65 -0.71 15.28
CA LEU A 16 -19.94 -1.26 13.95
C LEU A 16 -21.32 -1.92 13.87
N ASP A 17 -21.74 -2.66 14.91
CA ASP A 17 -23.08 -3.28 14.96
C ASP A 17 -24.19 -2.24 14.92
N THR A 18 -24.02 -1.11 15.63
CA THR A 18 -25.00 -0.02 15.62
C THR A 18 -25.04 0.67 14.26
N ALA A 19 -23.86 0.88 13.64
CA ALA A 19 -23.77 1.46 12.32
C ALA A 19 -24.44 0.57 11.25
N LEU A 20 -24.22 -0.76 11.30
CA LEU A 20 -24.87 -1.71 10.41
C LEU A 20 -26.40 -1.72 10.56
N LYS A 21 -26.89 -1.68 11.81
CA LYS A 21 -28.32 -1.60 12.05
C LYS A 21 -28.92 -0.34 11.44
N ASP A 22 -28.35 0.83 11.74
CA ASP A 22 -28.81 2.11 11.18
C ASP A 22 -28.72 2.10 9.63
N LEU A 23 -27.68 1.49 9.04
CA LEU A 23 -27.53 1.36 7.57
C LEU A 23 -28.59 0.45 6.95
N PHE A 24 -28.91 -0.68 7.59
CA PHE A 24 -29.94 -1.59 7.07
C PHE A 24 -31.34 -0.96 7.16
N GLU A 25 -31.67 -0.25 8.25
CA GLU A 25 -32.90 0.51 8.36
C GLU A 25 -33.00 1.55 7.25
N ASN A 26 -31.92 2.29 6.97
CA ASN A 26 -31.88 3.27 5.88
C ASN A 26 -32.01 2.64 4.47
N ILE A 27 -31.45 1.44 4.26
CA ILE A 27 -31.60 0.70 3.00
C ILE A 27 -33.06 0.25 2.81
N GLU A 28 -33.72 -0.20 3.87
CA GLU A 28 -35.14 -0.60 3.80
C GLU A 28 -36.06 0.62 3.47
N GLU A 29 -35.79 1.75 4.09
CA GLU A 29 -36.55 2.98 3.85
C GLU A 29 -36.27 3.61 2.48
N ASN A 30 -35.02 3.58 2.04
CA ASN A 30 -34.53 4.26 0.84
C ASN A 30 -33.59 3.37 0.02
N PRO A 31 -34.11 2.34 -0.68
CA PRO A 31 -33.28 1.33 -1.36
C PRO A 31 -32.55 1.84 -2.62
N ALA A 32 -32.75 3.09 -3.00
CA ALA A 32 -32.08 3.71 -4.14
C ALA A 32 -30.80 4.48 -3.75
N ILE A 33 -30.53 4.65 -2.45
CA ILE A 33 -29.36 5.40 -1.99
C ILE A 33 -28.15 4.45 -1.98
N VAL A 34 -27.27 4.60 -2.99
CA VAL A 34 -26.11 3.73 -3.20
C VAL A 34 -25.11 3.81 -2.05
N GLU A 35 -24.93 4.97 -1.45
CA GLU A 35 -23.99 5.20 -0.35
C GLU A 35 -24.26 4.29 0.85
N ASN A 36 -25.52 3.96 1.14
CA ASN A 36 -25.86 3.06 2.24
C ASN A 36 -25.33 1.64 1.99
N TYR A 37 -25.41 1.16 0.76
CA TYR A 37 -24.85 -0.16 0.38
C TYR A 37 -23.32 -0.15 0.42
N ILE A 38 -22.69 0.93 -0.04
CA ILE A 38 -21.24 1.09 0.00
C ILE A 38 -20.75 1.06 1.45
N ASN A 39 -21.36 1.89 2.30
CA ASN A 39 -20.99 1.97 3.72
C ASN A 39 -21.25 0.65 4.46
N ALA A 40 -22.35 -0.04 4.17
CA ALA A 40 -22.61 -1.36 4.73
C ALA A 40 -21.56 -2.39 4.26
N GLY A 41 -21.19 -2.35 2.98
CA GLY A 41 -20.13 -3.20 2.43
C GLY A 41 -18.77 -2.96 3.11
N ILE A 42 -18.39 -1.71 3.32
CA ILE A 42 -17.14 -1.34 4.02
C ILE A 42 -17.17 -1.89 5.46
N VAL A 43 -18.21 -1.60 6.22
CA VAL A 43 -18.32 -2.05 7.63
C VAL A 43 -18.34 -3.57 7.72
N LEU A 44 -19.04 -4.26 6.80
CA LEU A 44 -19.04 -5.73 6.75
C LEU A 44 -17.65 -6.31 6.44
N SER A 45 -16.90 -5.66 5.55
CA SER A 45 -15.51 -6.03 5.27
C SER A 45 -14.62 -5.87 6.51
N ASP A 46 -14.76 -4.75 7.24
CA ASP A 46 -13.98 -4.46 8.44
C ASP A 46 -14.22 -5.46 9.57
N VAL A 47 -15.43 -6.04 9.65
CA VAL A 47 -15.75 -7.10 10.63
C VAL A 47 -15.50 -8.54 10.10
N GLY A 48 -14.90 -8.66 8.91
CA GLY A 48 -14.55 -9.97 8.32
C GLY A 48 -15.70 -10.71 7.65
N GLU A 49 -16.87 -10.07 7.47
CA GLU A 49 -18.04 -10.65 6.80
C GLU A 49 -17.95 -10.46 5.26
N ILE A 50 -16.87 -10.98 4.67
CA ILE A 50 -16.44 -10.69 3.29
C ILE A 50 -17.53 -11.01 2.27
N GLU A 51 -18.15 -12.20 2.34
CA GLU A 51 -19.21 -12.59 1.38
C GLU A 51 -20.42 -11.65 1.42
N LYS A 52 -20.74 -11.12 2.62
CA LYS A 52 -21.83 -10.14 2.77
C LYS A 52 -21.41 -8.80 2.19
N ALA A 53 -20.18 -8.36 2.48
CA ALA A 53 -19.63 -7.13 1.91
C ALA A 53 -19.69 -7.13 0.38
N GLU A 54 -19.23 -8.21 -0.26
CA GLU A 54 -19.29 -8.36 -1.71
C GLU A 54 -20.74 -8.23 -2.25
N ARG A 55 -21.73 -8.86 -1.58
CA ARG A 55 -23.14 -8.75 -1.99
C ARG A 55 -23.65 -7.32 -1.93
N PHE A 56 -23.27 -6.57 -0.90
CA PHE A 56 -23.66 -5.16 -0.77
C PHE A 56 -23.00 -4.29 -1.84
N PHE A 57 -21.72 -4.51 -2.14
CA PHE A 57 -21.05 -3.83 -3.25
C PHE A 57 -21.65 -4.19 -4.61
N GLN A 58 -21.98 -5.46 -4.86
CA GLN A 58 -22.68 -5.89 -6.06
C GLN A 58 -24.04 -5.20 -6.19
N LYS A 59 -24.77 -5.05 -5.08
CA LYS A 59 -26.03 -4.33 -5.07
C LYS A 59 -25.84 -2.84 -5.38
N ALA A 60 -24.81 -2.20 -4.84
CA ALA A 60 -24.43 -0.83 -5.16
C ALA A 60 -24.19 -0.66 -6.67
N LEU A 61 -23.48 -1.59 -7.31
CA LEU A 61 -23.22 -1.59 -8.76
C LEU A 61 -24.48 -1.83 -9.61
N THR A 62 -25.54 -2.46 -9.06
CA THR A 62 -26.82 -2.55 -9.79
C THR A 62 -27.57 -1.22 -9.80
N ILE A 63 -27.26 -0.31 -8.86
CA ILE A 63 -27.85 1.02 -8.78
C ILE A 63 -26.99 2.02 -9.58
N GLU A 64 -25.68 2.00 -9.35
CA GLU A 64 -24.70 2.86 -10.01
C GLU A 64 -23.54 2.01 -10.59
N PRO A 65 -23.67 1.51 -11.84
CA PRO A 65 -22.67 0.65 -12.46
C PRO A 65 -21.28 1.32 -12.64
N GLU A 66 -21.25 2.65 -12.71
CA GLU A 66 -20.02 3.44 -12.92
C GLU A 66 -19.46 4.02 -11.63
N ASN A 67 -19.89 3.53 -10.47
CA ASN A 67 -19.39 4.02 -9.19
C ASN A 67 -18.00 3.50 -8.89
N GLY A 68 -16.97 4.30 -9.21
CA GLY A 68 -15.56 3.94 -9.04
C GLY A 68 -15.17 3.60 -7.59
N ALA A 69 -15.84 4.19 -6.59
CA ALA A 69 -15.57 3.89 -5.19
C ALA A 69 -15.94 2.45 -4.83
N VAL A 70 -16.98 1.89 -5.45
CA VAL A 70 -17.33 0.47 -5.24
C VAL A 70 -16.25 -0.45 -5.78
N TYR A 71 -15.74 -0.17 -6.98
CA TYR A 71 -14.65 -0.95 -7.57
C TYR A 71 -13.37 -0.87 -6.71
N TYR A 72 -13.06 0.31 -6.18
CA TYR A 72 -11.92 0.50 -5.28
C TYR A 72 -12.06 -0.33 -4.00
N ASN A 73 -13.23 -0.31 -3.35
CA ASN A 73 -13.46 -1.09 -2.12
C ASN A 73 -13.47 -2.61 -2.37
N LEU A 74 -14.05 -3.07 -3.48
CA LEU A 74 -13.96 -4.49 -3.87
C LEU A 74 -12.52 -4.90 -4.16
N ALA A 75 -11.73 -4.03 -4.79
CA ALA A 75 -10.32 -4.28 -5.04
C ALA A 75 -9.53 -4.45 -3.74
N ASN A 76 -9.82 -3.61 -2.71
CA ASN A 76 -9.20 -3.74 -1.40
C ASN A 76 -9.52 -5.10 -0.75
N ILE A 77 -10.77 -5.56 -0.84
CA ILE A 77 -11.14 -6.90 -0.36
C ILE A 77 -10.29 -7.97 -1.07
N TYR A 78 -10.24 -7.93 -2.40
CA TYR A 78 -9.52 -8.95 -3.17
C TYR A 78 -8.01 -8.90 -2.96
N TYR A 79 -7.44 -7.72 -2.72
CA TYR A 79 -6.05 -7.58 -2.31
C TYR A 79 -5.78 -8.27 -0.96
N ASN A 80 -6.64 -8.04 0.03
CA ASN A 80 -6.53 -8.65 1.37
C ASN A 80 -6.74 -10.17 1.35
N GLU A 81 -7.54 -10.67 0.41
CA GLU A 81 -7.73 -12.11 0.12
C GLU A 81 -6.62 -12.70 -0.77
N GLU A 82 -5.53 -11.96 -1.02
CA GLU A 82 -4.40 -12.34 -1.88
C GLU A 82 -4.80 -12.63 -3.35
N ARG A 83 -5.98 -12.19 -3.77
CA ARG A 83 -6.50 -12.32 -5.14
C ARG A 83 -5.98 -11.17 -6.01
N TYR A 84 -4.68 -11.00 -6.08
CA TYR A 84 -4.02 -9.83 -6.66
C TYR A 84 -4.39 -9.55 -8.11
N ASN A 85 -4.54 -10.58 -8.96
CA ASN A 85 -4.94 -10.40 -10.35
C ASN A 85 -6.34 -9.82 -10.52
N GLU A 86 -7.25 -10.12 -9.60
CA GLU A 86 -8.61 -9.60 -9.60
C GLU A 86 -8.63 -8.19 -9.01
N ALA A 87 -7.86 -7.95 -7.94
CA ALA A 87 -7.68 -6.63 -7.35
C ALA A 87 -7.15 -5.63 -8.39
N ILE A 88 -6.12 -5.99 -9.18
CA ILE A 88 -5.57 -5.15 -10.25
C ILE A 88 -6.66 -4.71 -11.23
N LYS A 89 -7.51 -5.63 -11.71
CA LYS A 89 -8.58 -5.30 -12.66
C LYS A 89 -9.57 -4.31 -12.08
N LEU A 90 -9.92 -4.48 -10.81
CA LEU A 90 -10.89 -3.61 -10.13
C LEU A 90 -10.29 -2.23 -9.84
N TYR A 91 -9.02 -2.15 -9.40
CA TYR A 91 -8.32 -0.86 -9.27
C TYR A 91 -8.19 -0.14 -10.62
N GLN A 92 -7.88 -0.87 -11.70
CA GLN A 92 -7.86 -0.29 -13.06
C GLN A 92 -9.23 0.25 -13.46
N THR A 93 -10.32 -0.45 -13.09
CA THR A 93 -11.69 0.05 -13.32
C THR A 93 -11.96 1.31 -12.49
N ALA A 94 -11.56 1.34 -11.22
CA ALA A 94 -11.68 2.53 -10.37
C ALA A 94 -10.93 3.74 -10.96
N LEU A 95 -9.74 3.51 -11.54
CA LEU A 95 -8.96 4.53 -12.24
C LEU A 95 -9.70 5.11 -13.46
N GLN A 96 -10.45 4.30 -14.22
CA GLN A 96 -11.26 4.77 -15.35
C GLN A 96 -12.34 5.77 -14.89
N TYR A 97 -12.84 5.60 -13.66
CA TYR A 97 -13.79 6.52 -13.02
C TYR A 97 -13.11 7.61 -12.18
N GLU A 98 -11.82 7.80 -12.34
CA GLU A 98 -11.02 8.86 -11.71
C GLU A 98 -11.00 8.88 -10.17
N ILE A 99 -11.34 7.75 -9.53
CA ILE A 99 -11.35 7.61 -8.06
C ILE A 99 -9.96 7.24 -7.53
N ALA A 100 -9.56 7.91 -6.44
CA ALA A 100 -8.38 7.58 -5.64
C ALA A 100 -7.14 7.27 -6.50
N LYS A 101 -6.81 8.14 -7.48
CA LYS A 101 -5.80 7.86 -8.50
C LYS A 101 -4.45 7.45 -7.93
N LYS A 102 -3.97 8.16 -6.88
CA LYS A 102 -2.71 7.81 -6.22
C LYS A 102 -2.80 6.42 -5.59
N ASP A 103 -3.83 6.20 -4.77
CA ASP A 103 -3.99 4.94 -4.03
C ASP A 103 -4.22 3.76 -4.97
N CYS A 104 -5.01 3.92 -6.04
CA CYS A 104 -5.18 2.88 -7.05
C CYS A 104 -3.86 2.52 -7.73
N ASN A 105 -3.06 3.50 -8.15
CA ASN A 105 -1.75 3.22 -8.73
C ASN A 105 -0.84 2.51 -7.72
N TYR A 106 -0.78 2.99 -6.48
CA TYR A 106 -0.01 2.34 -5.43
C TYR A 106 -0.44 0.89 -5.23
N MET A 107 -1.74 0.63 -5.08
CA MET A 107 -2.27 -0.73 -4.83
C MET A 107 -2.14 -1.66 -6.04
N ILE A 108 -2.22 -1.15 -7.28
CA ILE A 108 -1.88 -1.93 -8.49
C ILE A 108 -0.40 -2.31 -8.46
N GLY A 109 0.47 -1.36 -8.19
CA GLY A 109 1.91 -1.60 -8.07
C GLY A 109 2.22 -2.63 -6.99
N MET A 110 1.62 -2.48 -5.80
CA MET A 110 1.77 -3.44 -4.71
C MET A 110 1.22 -4.83 -5.07
N SER A 111 0.09 -4.91 -5.79
CA SER A 111 -0.46 -6.18 -6.26
C SER A 111 0.49 -6.90 -7.21
N PHE A 112 1.10 -6.18 -8.17
CA PHE A 112 2.13 -6.73 -9.03
C PHE A 112 3.40 -7.13 -8.26
N ASN A 113 3.78 -6.35 -7.25
CA ASN A 113 4.91 -6.65 -6.37
C ASN A 113 4.70 -7.98 -5.63
N GLN A 114 3.50 -8.20 -5.07
CA GLN A 114 3.13 -9.48 -4.42
C GLN A 114 3.17 -10.67 -5.39
N LEU A 115 2.90 -10.45 -6.67
CA LEU A 115 3.01 -11.46 -7.72
C LEU A 115 4.45 -11.66 -8.22
N GLY A 116 5.44 -10.92 -7.71
CA GLY A 116 6.82 -10.93 -8.21
C GLY A 116 6.98 -10.30 -9.60
N ALA A 117 5.97 -9.60 -10.09
CA ALA A 117 5.93 -8.95 -11.39
C ALA A 117 6.47 -7.51 -11.29
N PHE A 118 7.76 -7.37 -10.93
CA PHE A 118 8.37 -6.07 -10.61
C PHE A 118 8.42 -5.10 -11.79
N LYS A 119 8.56 -5.62 -13.01
CA LYS A 119 8.54 -4.78 -14.22
C LYS A 119 7.19 -4.13 -14.46
N GLU A 120 6.13 -4.86 -14.19
CA GLU A 120 4.75 -4.40 -14.27
C GLU A 120 4.39 -3.47 -13.10
N ALA A 121 4.97 -3.70 -11.91
CA ALA A 121 4.78 -2.86 -10.72
C ALA A 121 5.39 -1.46 -10.90
N LEU A 122 6.54 -1.36 -11.54
CA LEU A 122 7.35 -0.15 -11.63
C LEU A 122 6.58 1.09 -12.11
N PRO A 123 5.88 1.09 -13.26
CA PRO A 123 5.20 2.29 -13.75
C PRO A 123 4.09 2.77 -12.81
N PHE A 124 3.43 1.87 -12.12
CA PHE A 124 2.36 2.21 -11.19
C PHE A 124 2.91 2.82 -9.89
N LEU A 125 3.95 2.22 -9.30
CA LEU A 125 4.59 2.77 -8.09
C LEU A 125 5.27 4.11 -8.39
N MET A 126 5.91 4.25 -9.55
CA MET A 126 6.47 5.53 -10.00
C MET A 126 5.38 6.60 -10.11
N THR A 127 4.26 6.29 -10.77
CA THR A 127 3.13 7.22 -10.90
C THR A 127 2.55 7.61 -9.53
N ALA A 128 2.38 6.66 -8.62
CA ALA A 128 1.90 6.95 -7.26
C ALA A 128 2.87 7.87 -6.50
N ALA A 129 4.18 7.61 -6.62
CA ALA A 129 5.22 8.42 -5.98
C ALA A 129 5.32 9.85 -6.55
N GLU A 130 5.06 10.02 -7.86
CA GLU A 130 5.03 11.33 -8.51
C GLU A 130 3.77 12.14 -8.15
N MET A 131 2.64 11.46 -7.90
CA MET A 131 1.38 12.10 -7.50
C MET A 131 1.34 12.52 -6.03
N ASP A 132 2.34 12.14 -5.25
CA ASP A 132 2.32 12.25 -3.78
C ASP A 132 2.97 13.52 -3.23
N ASP A 133 3.46 14.43 -4.06
CA ASP A 133 4.23 15.62 -3.63
C ASP A 133 5.37 15.28 -2.62
N ASP A 134 5.92 14.06 -2.74
CA ASP A 134 7.07 13.57 -1.95
C ASP A 134 6.84 13.44 -0.43
N ARG A 135 5.63 13.16 0.02
CA ARG A 135 5.29 13.16 1.45
C ARG A 135 4.96 11.80 2.06
N ASP A 136 4.49 10.86 1.27
CA ASP A 136 4.13 9.53 1.74
C ASP A 136 5.37 8.62 1.73
N LEU A 137 5.94 8.45 2.93
CA LEU A 137 7.16 7.68 3.13
C LEU A 137 7.05 6.27 2.56
N GLU A 138 5.92 5.62 2.78
CA GLU A 138 5.69 4.24 2.34
C GLU A 138 5.65 4.13 0.81
N VAL A 139 4.92 5.01 0.13
CA VAL A 139 4.87 5.04 -1.34
C VAL A 139 6.27 5.25 -1.93
N GLN A 140 7.04 6.21 -1.38
CA GLN A 140 8.39 6.49 -1.83
C GLN A 140 9.34 5.32 -1.58
N PHE A 141 9.20 4.65 -0.45
CA PHE A 141 10.02 3.50 -0.09
C PHE A 141 9.73 2.28 -0.97
N GLN A 142 8.45 1.93 -1.18
CA GLN A 142 8.07 0.81 -2.03
C GLN A 142 8.52 1.01 -3.49
N TYR A 143 8.48 2.24 -4.01
CA TYR A 143 9.07 2.56 -5.31
C TYR A 143 10.58 2.29 -5.31
N GLY A 144 11.32 2.71 -4.27
CA GLY A 144 12.74 2.44 -4.11
C GLY A 144 13.06 0.94 -4.08
N LEU A 145 12.25 0.14 -3.38
CA LEU A 145 12.42 -1.32 -3.30
C LEU A 145 12.25 -2.00 -4.66
N VAL A 146 11.24 -1.61 -5.43
CA VAL A 146 11.04 -2.17 -6.78
C VAL A 146 12.20 -1.83 -7.71
N LEU A 147 12.78 -0.65 -7.61
CA LEU A 147 14.00 -0.30 -8.34
C LEU A 147 15.18 -1.20 -7.96
N CYS A 148 15.35 -1.52 -6.67
CA CYS A 148 16.35 -2.49 -6.21
C CYS A 148 16.11 -3.88 -6.81
N GLN A 149 14.85 -4.37 -6.81
CA GLN A 149 14.48 -5.68 -7.37
C GLN A 149 14.75 -5.77 -8.88
N LEU A 150 14.70 -4.65 -9.59
CA LEU A 150 15.00 -4.55 -11.01
C LEU A 150 16.49 -4.26 -11.31
N GLU A 151 17.34 -4.24 -10.28
CA GLU A 151 18.78 -3.93 -10.39
C GLU A 151 19.06 -2.53 -10.97
N MET A 152 18.07 -1.62 -10.86
CA MET A 152 18.21 -0.22 -11.29
C MET A 152 18.85 0.60 -10.15
N PHE A 153 20.11 0.27 -9.84
CA PHE A 153 20.74 0.74 -8.59
C PHE A 153 20.97 2.24 -8.53
N ASP A 154 21.22 2.92 -9.68
CA ASP A 154 21.36 4.37 -9.70
C ASP A 154 20.08 5.09 -9.30
N GLU A 155 18.95 4.65 -9.84
CA GLU A 155 17.62 5.17 -9.54
C GLU A 155 17.19 4.78 -8.13
N ALA A 156 17.49 3.53 -7.72
CA ALA A 156 17.18 3.04 -6.38
C ALA A 156 17.89 3.87 -5.30
N ILE A 157 19.19 4.13 -5.45
CA ILE A 157 19.98 4.97 -4.52
C ILE A 157 19.40 6.39 -4.45
N LYS A 158 19.05 6.98 -5.60
CA LYS A 158 18.44 8.31 -5.64
C LYS A 158 17.09 8.31 -4.90
N GLN A 159 16.27 7.30 -5.13
CA GLN A 159 14.95 7.17 -4.52
C GLN A 159 15.03 6.91 -3.01
N LEU A 160 15.94 6.01 -2.56
CA LEU A 160 16.15 5.73 -1.14
C LEU A 160 16.72 6.94 -0.39
N ASN A 161 17.59 7.74 -1.03
CA ASN A 161 18.02 9.02 -0.44
C ASN A 161 16.85 10.00 -0.29
N LYS A 162 15.86 9.98 -1.18
CA LYS A 162 14.63 10.76 -1.04
C LYS A 162 13.82 10.28 0.17
N VAL A 163 13.67 8.97 0.37
CA VAL A 163 13.08 8.38 1.58
C VAL A 163 13.77 8.92 2.84
N LEU A 164 15.10 8.90 2.87
CA LEU A 164 15.88 9.40 4.03
C LEU A 164 15.81 10.93 4.20
N SER A 165 15.45 11.67 3.15
CA SER A 165 15.16 13.11 3.28
C SER A 165 13.82 13.39 3.96
N ILE A 166 12.87 12.44 3.89
CA ILE A 166 11.57 12.50 4.57
C ILE A 166 11.73 12.02 6.02
N ASP A 167 12.35 10.85 6.20
CA ASP A 167 12.67 10.29 7.50
C ASP A 167 14.12 9.77 7.54
N SER A 168 15.00 10.55 8.12
CA SER A 168 16.43 10.24 8.24
C SER A 168 16.73 9.02 9.14
N GLN A 169 15.74 8.55 9.89
CA GLN A 169 15.85 7.38 10.78
C GLN A 169 15.13 6.14 10.22
N HIS A 170 14.73 6.15 8.96
CA HIS A 170 14.08 5.01 8.32
C HIS A 170 15.07 3.85 8.14
N VAL A 171 15.08 2.93 9.09
CA VAL A 171 16.08 1.85 9.22
C VAL A 171 16.14 0.97 7.97
N ASP A 172 14.97 0.54 7.45
CA ASP A 172 14.90 -0.27 6.22
C ASP A 172 15.40 0.49 4.99
N GLY A 173 15.17 1.81 4.93
CA GLY A 173 15.69 2.67 3.87
C GLY A 173 17.21 2.74 3.89
N ILE A 174 17.82 2.91 5.06
CA ILE A 174 19.27 2.92 5.25
C ILE A 174 19.86 1.55 4.87
N TYR A 175 19.25 0.47 5.33
CA TYR A 175 19.68 -0.90 5.02
C TYR A 175 19.69 -1.15 3.50
N ASN A 176 18.57 -0.84 2.83
CA ASN A 176 18.45 -1.04 1.38
C ASN A 176 19.37 -0.10 0.58
N LEU A 177 19.63 1.11 1.10
CA LEU A 177 20.62 2.02 0.51
C LEU A 177 22.02 1.41 0.56
N GLY A 178 22.41 0.82 1.68
CA GLY A 178 23.68 0.12 1.81
C GLY A 178 23.81 -1.04 0.82
N LEU A 179 22.77 -1.87 0.67
CA LEU A 179 22.76 -2.96 -0.31
C LEU A 179 22.85 -2.43 -1.75
N ALA A 180 22.05 -1.44 -2.11
CA ALA A 180 22.03 -0.87 -3.46
C ALA A 180 23.40 -0.23 -3.81
N THR A 181 24.03 0.43 -2.86
CA THR A 181 25.36 1.05 -3.02
C THR A 181 26.41 -0.01 -3.28
N TYR A 182 26.42 -1.09 -2.49
CA TYR A 182 27.34 -2.21 -2.73
C TYR A 182 27.11 -2.89 -4.08
N MET A 183 25.86 -3.18 -4.43
CA MET A 183 25.53 -3.82 -5.69
C MET A 183 25.93 -2.98 -6.91
N LYS A 184 26.00 -1.65 -6.75
CA LYS A 184 26.45 -0.73 -7.79
C LYS A 184 27.96 -0.62 -7.88
N ASN A 185 28.65 -0.46 -6.75
CA ASN A 185 30.04 0.00 -6.69
C ASN A 185 31.01 -1.07 -6.18
N GLU A 186 30.50 -2.17 -5.60
CA GLU A 186 31.27 -3.19 -4.86
C GLU A 186 32.05 -2.61 -3.67
N ASP A 187 31.66 -1.43 -3.15
CA ASP A 187 32.31 -0.76 -2.02
C ASP A 187 31.81 -1.34 -0.69
N LEU A 188 32.63 -2.22 -0.11
CA LEU A 188 32.34 -2.87 1.18
C LEU A 188 32.34 -1.86 2.34
N ASP A 189 33.21 -0.87 2.32
CA ASP A 189 33.34 0.11 3.40
C ASP A 189 32.11 1.00 3.49
N GLU A 190 31.62 1.48 2.35
CA GLU A 190 30.45 2.32 2.29
C GLU A 190 29.20 1.53 2.73
N ALA A 191 29.03 0.29 2.25
CA ALA A 191 27.91 -0.58 2.65
C ALA A 191 27.93 -0.90 4.16
N ILE A 192 29.11 -1.24 4.72
CA ILE A 192 29.28 -1.48 6.16
C ILE A 192 28.85 -0.26 6.97
N ALA A 193 29.22 0.96 6.54
CA ALA A 193 28.84 2.19 7.24
C ALA A 193 27.32 2.37 7.30
N TYR A 194 26.58 2.08 6.23
CA TYR A 194 25.12 2.10 6.26
C TYR A 194 24.52 1.06 7.20
N PHE A 195 25.05 -0.16 7.23
CA PHE A 195 24.53 -1.18 8.16
C PHE A 195 24.82 -0.83 9.62
N GLU A 196 25.98 -0.25 9.93
CA GLU A 196 26.30 0.27 11.26
C GLU A 196 25.37 1.43 11.64
N GLN A 197 25.07 2.32 10.73
CA GLN A 197 24.09 3.40 10.92
C GLN A 197 22.70 2.83 11.25
N ALA A 198 22.20 1.88 10.46
CA ALA A 198 20.91 1.23 10.70
C ALA A 198 20.83 0.59 12.08
N ILE A 199 21.89 -0.13 12.51
CA ILE A 199 21.97 -0.77 13.83
C ILE A 199 22.06 0.28 14.94
N SER A 200 22.68 1.44 14.70
CA SER A 200 22.75 2.50 15.70
C SER A 200 21.36 3.13 15.99
N ILE A 201 20.44 3.05 15.05
CA ILE A 201 19.04 3.52 15.18
C ILE A 201 18.16 2.43 15.80
N ASP A 202 18.25 1.21 15.27
CA ASP A 202 17.57 0.03 15.82
C ASP A 202 18.56 -1.12 16.02
N GLU A 203 18.98 -1.30 17.26
CA GLU A 203 19.90 -2.39 17.66
C GLU A 203 19.35 -3.79 17.39
N LYS A 204 18.02 -3.93 17.19
CA LYS A 204 17.36 -5.21 16.93
C LYS A 204 17.10 -5.48 15.45
N HIS A 205 17.49 -4.60 14.55
CA HIS A 205 17.29 -4.78 13.12
C HIS A 205 18.12 -5.96 12.57
N LEU A 206 17.51 -7.13 12.52
CA LEU A 206 18.19 -8.41 12.20
C LEU A 206 18.85 -8.41 10.82
N LEU A 207 18.21 -7.77 9.82
CA LEU A 207 18.77 -7.71 8.47
C LEU A 207 20.10 -6.95 8.43
N SER A 208 20.17 -5.79 9.09
CA SER A 208 21.41 -5.01 9.16
C SER A 208 22.50 -5.72 9.96
N GLN A 209 22.15 -6.39 11.06
CA GLN A 209 23.12 -7.19 11.83
C GLN A 209 23.71 -8.32 10.99
N HIS A 210 22.86 -9.04 10.25
CA HIS A 210 23.31 -10.13 9.38
C HIS A 210 24.18 -9.60 8.23
N ALA A 211 23.74 -8.55 7.56
CA ALA A 211 24.51 -7.92 6.49
C ALA A 211 25.86 -7.41 6.99
N LEU A 212 25.88 -6.70 8.12
CA LEU A 212 27.13 -6.21 8.72
C LEU A 212 28.14 -7.34 8.98
N LYS A 213 27.67 -8.45 9.56
CA LYS A 213 28.53 -9.61 9.79
C LYS A 213 29.08 -10.18 8.48
N THR A 214 28.21 -10.39 7.50
CA THR A 214 28.58 -10.95 6.19
C THR A 214 29.62 -10.07 5.48
N PHE A 215 29.36 -8.77 5.42
CA PHE A 215 30.22 -7.82 4.71
C PHE A 215 31.58 -7.61 5.40
N LYS A 216 31.61 -7.66 6.74
CA LYS A 216 32.89 -7.66 7.47
C LYS A 216 33.71 -8.92 7.19
N THR A 217 33.09 -10.10 7.12
CA THR A 217 33.81 -11.32 6.75
C THR A 217 34.35 -11.25 5.32
N MET A 218 33.55 -10.77 4.35
CA MET A 218 33.99 -10.57 2.97
C MET A 218 35.23 -9.66 2.89
N LYS A 219 35.22 -8.56 3.66
CA LYS A 219 36.34 -7.61 3.72
C LYS A 219 37.63 -8.21 4.34
N GLU A 220 37.49 -9.17 5.24
CA GLU A 220 38.67 -9.85 5.85
C GLU A 220 39.30 -10.90 4.91
N GLU A 221 38.55 -11.33 3.88
CA GLU A 221 38.96 -12.32 2.88
C GLU A 221 39.60 -11.68 1.62
N GLU A 222 39.52 -10.36 1.44
CA GLU A 222 40.20 -9.59 0.38
C GLU A 222 41.67 -9.31 0.77
#